data_80791052d38c594ac26f9f2831b9fd4c
#
_entry.id   80791052d38c594ac26f9f2831b9fd4c
#
_cell.length_a   1.000
_cell.length_b   1.000
_cell.length_c   1.000
_cell.angle_alpha   90.00
_cell.angle_beta   90.00
_cell.angle_gamma   90.00
#
_symmetry.space_group_name_H-M   'P 1'
#
loop_
_entity.id
_entity.type
_entity.pdbx_description
1 polymer ?
#
loop_
_entity_poly.entity_id
_entity_poly.type
_entity_poly.pdbx_seq_one_letter_code
_entity_poly.pdbx_strand_id
1 'polypeptide(L)'
;MKLVFYWVLAVLITFTAIIYQRKTGPTYDKKVKITIDNQEYKFKLIRSHGGITDCKIELAVPDQSVGGVLTYKKYPTKDEWTNIELERQNDNLVGYLPNLPPAGKYEYKITLKKGEQNFDLTEGKSVLIRFKGDVPGWILIPHIFFMFFAMFLGNVAGIMAVFKYQKFRFYTTVTVAALFVGGLILGPVVQLYAFGELWAGVPFAWDLTDNKTLVAFIFWLLAFFMNRKKEQPVYVIIASIVMLIVYSIPHSMYGSQLDPETGKVIQGWIQLYL
;
A
#
# COMPACT_ATOMS: atom_id res chain seq x y z
N MET A 1 19.82 -10.22 -29.96
CA MET A 1 18.36 -10.33 -29.88
C MET A 1 17.87 -10.98 -28.58
N LYS A 2 18.30 -12.20 -28.19
CA LYS A 2 17.81 -12.92 -26.98
C LYS A 2 17.96 -12.12 -25.68
N LEU A 3 19.09 -11.43 -25.49
CA LEU A 3 19.35 -10.66 -24.26
C LEU A 3 18.38 -9.46 -24.13
N VAL A 4 18.14 -8.73 -25.20
CA VAL A 4 17.17 -7.61 -25.23
C VAL A 4 15.76 -8.13 -24.89
N PHE A 5 15.37 -9.27 -25.40
CA PHE A 5 14.10 -9.91 -25.07
C PHE A 5 13.93 -10.16 -23.58
N TYR A 6 14.97 -10.68 -22.87
CA TYR A 6 14.89 -10.93 -21.43
C TYR A 6 14.66 -9.65 -20.63
N TRP A 7 15.34 -8.55 -21.01
CA TRP A 7 15.17 -7.26 -20.36
C TRP A 7 13.79 -6.66 -20.60
N VAL A 8 13.32 -6.69 -21.84
CA VAL A 8 11.98 -6.18 -22.21
C VAL A 8 10.90 -6.96 -21.46
N LEU A 9 10.98 -8.29 -21.42
CA LEU A 9 10.03 -9.12 -20.71
C LEU A 9 10.04 -8.82 -19.19
N ALA A 10 11.23 -8.67 -18.59
CA ALA A 10 11.35 -8.33 -17.19
C ALA A 10 10.75 -6.95 -16.88
N VAL A 11 10.95 -5.95 -17.74
CA VAL A 11 10.31 -4.63 -17.64
C VAL A 11 8.80 -4.77 -17.64
N LEU A 12 8.23 -5.48 -18.60
CA LEU A 12 6.77 -5.65 -18.73
C LEU A 12 6.17 -6.34 -17.50
N ILE A 13 6.78 -7.42 -17.01
CA ILE A 13 6.33 -8.14 -15.82
C ILE A 13 6.40 -7.22 -14.60
N THR A 14 7.52 -6.51 -14.42
CA THR A 14 7.72 -5.62 -13.28
C THR A 14 6.71 -4.48 -13.26
N PHE A 15 6.51 -3.78 -14.38
CA PHE A 15 5.52 -2.69 -14.46
C PHE A 15 4.09 -3.19 -14.24
N THR A 16 3.74 -4.35 -14.79
CA THR A 16 2.42 -4.96 -14.56
C THR A 16 2.21 -5.26 -13.08
N ALA A 17 3.20 -5.86 -12.40
CA ALA A 17 3.12 -6.16 -10.97
C ALA A 17 3.00 -4.88 -10.12
N ILE A 18 3.76 -3.82 -10.44
CA ILE A 18 3.68 -2.52 -9.75
C ILE A 18 2.31 -1.89 -9.90
N ILE A 19 1.78 -1.84 -11.14
CA ILE A 19 0.46 -1.26 -11.40
C ILE A 19 -0.64 -2.05 -10.70
N TYR A 20 -0.57 -3.38 -10.75
CA TYR A 20 -1.51 -4.27 -10.07
C TYR A 20 -1.49 -4.02 -8.56
N GLN A 21 -0.31 -4.10 -7.92
CA GLN A 21 -0.15 -3.89 -6.49
C GLN A 21 -0.68 -2.52 -6.04
N ARG A 22 -0.39 -1.46 -6.80
CA ARG A 22 -0.83 -0.11 -6.48
C ARG A 22 -2.35 0.02 -6.57
N LYS A 23 -2.96 -0.47 -7.65
CA LYS A 23 -4.41 -0.32 -7.89
C LYS A 23 -5.28 -1.15 -6.95
N THR A 24 -4.78 -2.31 -6.52
CA THR A 24 -5.49 -3.21 -5.61
C THR A 24 -5.22 -2.94 -4.13
N GLY A 25 -4.28 -2.03 -3.83
CA GLY A 25 -3.89 -1.70 -2.47
C GLY A 25 -4.99 -1.01 -1.65
N PRO A 26 -5.07 -1.29 -0.33
CA PRO A 26 -6.10 -0.71 0.55
C PRO A 26 -5.96 0.80 0.75
N THR A 27 -4.81 1.38 0.39
CA THR A 27 -4.53 2.81 0.49
C THR A 27 -4.72 3.57 -0.83
N TYR A 28 -5.11 2.85 -1.91
CA TYR A 28 -5.42 3.49 -3.18
C TYR A 28 -6.79 4.16 -3.12
N ASP A 29 -6.89 5.42 -3.55
CA ASP A 29 -8.11 6.22 -3.47
C ASP A 29 -9.28 5.52 -4.15
N LYS A 30 -10.45 5.53 -3.50
CA LYS A 30 -11.68 5.02 -4.10
C LYS A 30 -12.22 6.06 -5.08
N LYS A 31 -12.28 5.71 -6.34
CA LYS A 31 -12.89 6.54 -7.38
C LYS A 31 -14.39 6.34 -7.39
N VAL A 32 -15.12 7.43 -7.34
CA VAL A 32 -16.58 7.45 -7.33
C VAL A 32 -17.07 8.38 -8.43
N LYS A 33 -18.16 8.00 -9.08
CA LYS A 33 -18.88 8.80 -10.05
C LYS A 33 -20.33 8.91 -9.63
N ILE A 34 -20.89 10.10 -9.77
CA ILE A 34 -22.29 10.37 -9.45
C ILE A 34 -22.85 11.38 -10.43
N THR A 35 -24.12 11.29 -10.73
CA THR A 35 -24.81 12.25 -11.60
C THR A 35 -25.81 13.04 -10.76
N ILE A 36 -25.71 14.35 -10.77
CA ILE A 36 -26.65 15.30 -10.15
C ILE A 36 -27.14 16.21 -11.27
N ASP A 37 -28.45 16.28 -11.49
CA ASP A 37 -29.07 17.10 -12.54
C ASP A 37 -28.42 16.96 -13.93
N ASN A 38 -28.22 15.74 -14.39
CA ASN A 38 -27.56 15.39 -15.66
C ASN A 38 -26.07 15.78 -15.76
N GLN A 39 -25.45 16.30 -14.68
CA GLN A 39 -24.00 16.57 -14.64
C GLN A 39 -23.26 15.44 -13.93
N GLU A 40 -22.26 14.84 -14.60
CA GLU A 40 -21.39 13.81 -14.01
C GLU A 40 -20.28 14.45 -13.16
N TYR A 41 -20.22 14.06 -11.89
CA TYR A 41 -19.13 14.40 -10.97
C TYR A 41 -18.25 13.19 -10.72
N LYS A 42 -16.93 13.42 -10.62
CA LYS A 42 -15.92 12.38 -10.38
C LYS A 42 -15.11 12.73 -9.15
N PHE A 43 -15.18 11.90 -8.12
CA PHE A 43 -14.47 12.11 -6.87
C PHE A 43 -13.40 11.05 -6.63
N LYS A 44 -12.38 11.43 -5.86
CA LYS A 44 -11.40 10.52 -5.29
C LYS A 44 -11.54 10.56 -3.77
N LEU A 45 -12.06 9.50 -3.20
CA LEU A 45 -12.17 9.35 -1.76
C LEU A 45 -10.85 8.80 -1.22
N ILE A 46 -10.14 9.61 -0.44
CA ILE A 46 -8.80 9.31 0.04
C ILE A 46 -8.83 8.19 1.09
N ARG A 47 -7.80 7.33 1.08
CA ARG A 47 -7.70 6.16 1.96
C ARG A 47 -6.43 6.11 2.79
N SER A 48 -5.60 7.16 2.71
CA SER A 48 -4.38 7.29 3.49
C SER A 48 -4.06 8.76 3.72
N HIS A 49 -3.70 9.11 4.95
CA HIS A 49 -3.23 10.44 5.33
C HIS A 49 -1.91 10.31 6.09
N GLY A 50 -0.96 11.20 5.80
CA GLY A 50 0.35 11.26 6.46
C GLY A 50 0.51 12.55 7.25
N GLY A 51 1.37 12.51 8.28
CA GLY A 51 1.69 13.68 9.09
C GLY A 51 0.84 13.83 10.34
N ILE A 52 0.87 15.03 10.90
CA ILE A 52 0.27 15.38 12.20
C ILE A 52 -0.93 16.33 12.06
N THR A 53 -1.33 16.63 10.84
CA THR A 53 -2.46 17.53 10.56
C THR A 53 -3.76 16.77 10.39
N ASP A 54 -4.89 17.47 10.58
CA ASP A 54 -6.19 16.94 10.24
C ASP A 54 -6.26 16.59 8.74
N CYS A 55 -6.99 15.55 8.42
CA CYS A 55 -7.09 15.07 7.04
C CYS A 55 -8.17 15.84 6.29
N LYS A 56 -7.77 16.69 5.34
CA LYS A 56 -8.68 17.42 4.47
C LYS A 56 -9.36 16.47 3.48
N ILE A 57 -10.70 16.42 3.52
CA ILE A 57 -11.55 15.82 2.50
C ILE A 57 -12.08 16.95 1.64
N GLU A 58 -11.79 16.90 0.33
CA GLU A 58 -12.15 17.98 -0.60
C GLU A 58 -12.83 17.40 -1.84
N LEU A 59 -13.98 17.94 -2.17
CA LEU A 59 -14.82 17.53 -3.29
C LEU A 59 -15.07 18.72 -4.21
N ALA A 60 -14.65 18.64 -5.46
CA ALA A 60 -14.92 19.67 -6.46
C ALA A 60 -16.39 19.59 -6.90
N VAL A 61 -17.20 20.52 -6.42
CA VAL A 61 -18.63 20.64 -6.70
C VAL A 61 -18.95 22.11 -7.01
N PRO A 62 -18.83 22.55 -8.27
CA PRO A 62 -19.06 23.94 -8.65
C PRO A 62 -20.49 24.44 -8.40
N ASP A 63 -21.47 23.53 -8.41
CA ASP A 63 -22.86 23.88 -8.12
C ASP A 63 -23.03 24.33 -6.66
N GLN A 64 -23.26 25.62 -6.47
CA GLN A 64 -23.39 26.28 -5.17
C GLN A 64 -24.64 25.82 -4.39
N SER A 65 -25.62 25.23 -5.06
CA SER A 65 -26.83 24.69 -4.41
C SER A 65 -26.62 23.32 -3.77
N VAL A 66 -25.49 22.67 -4.04
CA VAL A 66 -25.15 21.37 -3.47
C VAL A 66 -24.36 21.57 -2.18
N GLY A 67 -24.86 21.03 -1.09
CA GLY A 67 -24.16 20.86 0.18
C GLY A 67 -23.68 19.43 0.39
N GLY A 68 -23.15 19.12 1.55
CA GLY A 68 -22.74 17.75 1.87
C GLY A 68 -22.45 17.52 3.34
N VAL A 69 -22.50 16.26 3.74
CA VAL A 69 -22.19 15.80 5.09
C VAL A 69 -21.10 14.74 5.02
N LEU A 70 -20.06 14.91 5.83
CA LEU A 70 -19.05 13.93 6.13
C LEU A 70 -19.42 13.21 7.42
N THR A 71 -19.68 11.92 7.33
CA THR A 71 -20.04 11.07 8.49
C THR A 71 -18.90 10.12 8.74
N TYR A 72 -18.36 10.08 9.98
CA TYR A 72 -17.21 9.24 10.29
C TYR A 72 -17.22 8.69 11.72
N LYS A 73 -16.48 7.62 11.96
CA LYS A 73 -16.14 7.10 13.29
C LYS A 73 -14.79 6.40 13.28
N LYS A 74 -14.19 6.22 14.46
CA LYS A 74 -12.96 5.42 14.59
C LYS A 74 -13.18 3.97 14.18
N TYR A 75 -12.16 3.34 13.63
CA TYR A 75 -12.20 1.94 13.22
C TYR A 75 -11.03 1.15 13.80
N PRO A 76 -11.29 -0.04 14.35
CA PRO A 76 -12.61 -0.65 14.60
C PRO A 76 -13.12 -0.22 15.97
N THR A 77 -14.27 0.39 16.03
CA THR A 77 -14.95 0.71 17.29
C THR A 77 -16.45 0.54 17.14
N LYS A 78 -17.14 0.48 18.27
CA LYS A 78 -18.60 0.56 18.34
C LYS A 78 -19.09 2.00 18.56
N ASP A 79 -18.22 2.99 18.42
CA ASP A 79 -18.55 4.39 18.57
C ASP A 79 -19.72 4.79 17.67
N GLU A 80 -20.48 5.78 18.10
CA GLU A 80 -21.49 6.40 17.27
C GLU A 80 -20.86 7.19 16.12
N TRP A 81 -21.62 7.34 15.04
CA TRP A 81 -21.20 8.12 13.90
C TRP A 81 -21.26 9.63 14.19
N THR A 82 -20.17 10.32 13.92
CA THR A 82 -20.07 11.77 13.98
C THR A 82 -20.38 12.36 12.61
N ASN A 83 -21.24 13.39 12.56
CA ASN A 83 -21.59 14.10 11.35
C ASN A 83 -20.98 15.49 11.35
N ILE A 84 -20.37 15.89 10.23
CA ILE A 84 -19.83 17.22 9.99
C ILE A 84 -20.40 17.73 8.66
N GLU A 85 -21.03 18.90 8.68
CA GLU A 85 -21.40 19.57 7.44
C GLU A 85 -20.14 20.02 6.69
N LEU A 86 -20.11 19.78 5.37
CA LEU A 86 -18.99 20.22 4.54
C LEU A 86 -19.11 21.73 4.28
N GLU A 87 -18.02 22.43 4.52
CA GLU A 87 -17.93 23.87 4.29
C GLU A 87 -17.69 24.17 2.82
N ARG A 88 -18.35 25.22 2.31
CA ARG A 88 -18.13 25.71 0.96
C ARG A 88 -16.88 26.58 0.90
N GLN A 89 -15.89 26.15 0.13
CA GLN A 89 -14.69 26.92 -0.18
C GLN A 89 -14.58 27.07 -1.70
N ASN A 90 -15.04 28.19 -2.26
CA ASN A 90 -15.17 28.40 -3.71
C ASN A 90 -16.01 27.29 -4.36
N ASP A 91 -15.45 26.60 -5.35
CA ASP A 91 -16.10 25.48 -6.05
C ASP A 91 -15.92 24.14 -5.37
N ASN A 92 -15.39 24.11 -4.14
CA ASN A 92 -15.15 22.88 -3.40
C ASN A 92 -16.03 22.80 -2.13
N LEU A 93 -16.42 21.58 -1.79
CA LEU A 93 -16.93 21.22 -0.48
C LEU A 93 -15.79 20.60 0.34
N VAL A 94 -15.55 21.11 1.53
CA VAL A 94 -14.40 20.75 2.36
C VAL A 94 -14.84 20.32 3.75
N GLY A 95 -14.28 19.23 4.24
CA GLY A 95 -14.41 18.77 5.62
C GLY A 95 -13.08 18.23 6.12
N TYR A 96 -12.96 18.08 7.44
CA TYR A 96 -11.72 17.61 8.06
C TYR A 96 -12.00 16.42 8.96
N LEU A 97 -11.25 15.34 8.78
CA LEU A 97 -11.17 14.26 9.74
C LEU A 97 -10.06 14.59 10.76
N PRO A 98 -10.36 14.61 12.05
CA PRO A 98 -9.34 14.87 13.07
C PRO A 98 -8.14 13.94 12.95
N ASN A 99 -6.95 14.42 13.21
CA ASN A 99 -5.75 13.61 13.15
C ASN A 99 -5.80 12.43 14.14
N LEU A 100 -5.26 11.29 13.73
CA LEU A 100 -5.06 10.13 14.58
C LEU A 100 -3.58 9.79 14.69
N PRO A 101 -3.16 9.15 15.79
CA PRO A 101 -1.83 8.58 15.90
C PRO A 101 -1.53 7.61 14.74
N PRO A 102 -0.25 7.35 14.43
CA PRO A 102 0.14 6.38 13.41
C PRO A 102 -0.58 5.03 13.56
N ALA A 103 -0.95 4.41 12.44
CA ALA A 103 -1.78 3.22 12.33
C ALA A 103 -3.27 3.39 12.74
N GLY A 104 -3.68 4.56 13.23
CA GLY A 104 -5.09 4.88 13.47
C GLY A 104 -5.91 4.88 12.18
N LYS A 105 -7.19 4.58 12.29
CA LYS A 105 -8.10 4.52 11.14
C LYS A 105 -9.44 5.17 11.48
N TYR A 106 -10.03 5.78 10.48
CA TYR A 106 -11.47 6.08 10.44
C TYR A 106 -12.15 5.26 9.35
N GLU A 107 -13.39 4.95 9.57
CA GLU A 107 -14.33 4.68 8.50
C GLU A 107 -15.21 5.92 8.30
N TYR A 108 -15.41 6.32 7.04
CA TYR A 108 -16.19 7.50 6.72
C TYR A 108 -17.12 7.29 5.52
N LYS A 109 -18.15 8.09 5.46
CA LYS A 109 -19.13 8.19 4.37
C LYS A 109 -19.30 9.65 4.00
N ILE A 110 -19.73 9.91 2.76
CA ILE A 110 -20.04 11.26 2.29
C ILE A 110 -21.38 11.22 1.59
N THR A 111 -22.28 12.08 2.01
CA THR A 111 -23.58 12.30 1.37
C THR A 111 -23.64 13.72 0.87
N LEU A 112 -23.84 13.92 -0.43
CA LEU A 112 -24.16 15.22 -1.00
C LEU A 112 -25.65 15.46 -0.91
N LYS A 113 -26.06 16.73 -0.74
CA LYS A 113 -27.45 17.15 -0.60
C LYS A 113 -27.74 18.25 -1.61
N LYS A 114 -28.87 18.14 -2.34
CA LYS A 114 -29.40 19.20 -3.19
C LYS A 114 -30.92 19.30 -3.00
N GLY A 115 -31.37 20.36 -2.34
CA GLY A 115 -32.72 20.42 -1.86
C GLY A 115 -33.10 19.26 -0.96
N GLU A 116 -34.11 18.49 -1.28
CA GLU A 116 -34.53 17.29 -0.54
C GLU A 116 -33.83 16.01 -1.00
N GLN A 117 -33.03 16.06 -2.06
CA GLN A 117 -32.35 14.89 -2.61
C GLN A 117 -31.01 14.63 -1.90
N ASN A 118 -30.78 13.38 -1.57
CA ASN A 118 -29.53 12.92 -0.98
C ASN A 118 -28.80 11.95 -1.93
N PHE A 119 -27.50 12.14 -2.08
CA PHE A 119 -26.64 11.36 -2.96
C PHE A 119 -25.48 10.75 -2.16
N ASP A 120 -25.58 9.47 -1.86
CA ASP A 120 -24.53 8.75 -1.14
C ASP A 120 -23.36 8.40 -2.07
N LEU A 121 -22.19 9.02 -1.87
CA LEU A 121 -20.97 8.75 -2.63
C LEU A 121 -20.36 7.38 -2.33
N THR A 122 -20.79 6.74 -1.27
CA THR A 122 -20.18 5.49 -0.77
C THR A 122 -21.03 4.26 -1.04
N GLU A 123 -22.22 4.42 -1.60
CA GLU A 123 -23.17 3.34 -1.93
C GLU A 123 -23.46 2.44 -0.69
N GLY A 124 -23.65 3.07 0.46
CA GLY A 124 -23.90 2.38 1.74
C GLY A 124 -22.67 1.77 2.39
N LYS A 125 -21.52 1.68 1.72
CA LYS A 125 -20.28 1.09 2.26
C LYS A 125 -19.33 2.18 2.69
N SER A 126 -18.89 2.17 3.96
CA SER A 126 -17.89 3.12 4.45
C SER A 126 -16.53 2.98 3.72
N VAL A 127 -15.78 4.06 3.68
CA VAL A 127 -14.40 4.11 3.17
C VAL A 127 -13.47 4.12 4.37
N LEU A 128 -12.52 3.19 4.40
CA LEU A 128 -11.47 3.18 5.42
C LEU A 128 -10.33 4.10 5.01
N ILE A 129 -9.93 4.98 5.91
CA ILE A 129 -8.75 5.82 5.79
C ILE A 129 -7.77 5.51 6.93
N ARG A 130 -6.49 5.36 6.61
CA ARG A 130 -5.42 5.07 7.55
C ARG A 130 -4.51 6.26 7.73
N PHE A 131 -4.20 6.59 8.97
CA PHE A 131 -3.23 7.60 9.36
C PHE A 131 -1.85 6.97 9.53
N LYS A 132 -0.81 7.70 9.18
CA LYS A 132 0.59 7.28 9.29
C LYS A 132 1.47 8.48 9.62
N GLY A 133 2.61 8.23 10.25
CA GLY A 133 3.65 9.25 10.43
C GLY A 133 4.29 9.66 9.10
N ASP A 134 4.97 10.78 9.11
CA ASP A 134 5.75 11.28 7.98
C ASP A 134 7.06 10.51 7.86
N VAL A 135 7.27 9.91 6.70
CA VAL A 135 8.53 9.24 6.36
C VAL A 135 9.39 10.21 5.56
N PRO A 136 10.58 10.58 6.05
CA PRO A 136 11.48 11.47 5.31
C PRO A 136 11.79 10.94 3.91
N GLY A 137 11.74 11.83 2.91
CA GLY A 137 11.94 11.46 1.50
C GLY A 137 13.29 10.80 1.24
N TRP A 138 14.34 11.19 1.98
CA TRP A 138 15.68 10.59 1.85
C TRP A 138 15.77 9.14 2.33
N ILE A 139 14.79 8.65 3.10
CA ILE A 139 14.63 7.23 3.48
C ILE A 139 13.66 6.53 2.52
N LEU A 140 12.50 7.17 2.28
CA LEU A 140 11.41 6.56 1.50
C LEU A 140 11.81 6.33 0.04
N ILE A 141 12.47 7.31 -0.60
CA ILE A 141 12.85 7.21 -2.01
C ILE A 141 13.87 6.09 -2.25
N PRO A 142 14.98 5.97 -1.49
CA PRO A 142 15.89 4.82 -1.61
C PRO A 142 15.21 3.49 -1.31
N HIS A 143 14.35 3.41 -0.28
CA HIS A 143 13.60 2.18 0.00
C HIS A 143 12.77 1.74 -1.22
N ILE A 144 11.97 2.62 -1.77
CA ILE A 144 11.15 2.35 -2.96
C ILE A 144 12.02 1.92 -4.14
N PHE A 145 13.13 2.65 -4.38
CA PHE A 145 14.07 2.32 -5.44
C PHE A 145 14.63 0.90 -5.30
N PHE A 146 15.21 0.56 -4.14
CA PHE A 146 15.83 -0.76 -3.94
C PHE A 146 14.80 -1.89 -4.01
N MET A 147 13.58 -1.70 -3.51
CA MET A 147 12.52 -2.71 -3.57
C MET A 147 12.09 -2.99 -5.02
N PHE A 148 11.82 -1.97 -5.82
CA PHE A 148 11.46 -2.15 -7.23
C PHE A 148 12.63 -2.61 -8.09
N PHE A 149 13.84 -2.14 -7.80
CA PHE A 149 15.04 -2.60 -8.46
C PHE A 149 15.33 -4.07 -8.18
N ALA A 150 15.15 -4.52 -6.94
CA ALA A 150 15.24 -5.94 -6.58
C ALA A 150 14.21 -6.79 -7.33
N MET A 151 12.95 -6.35 -7.39
CA MET A 151 11.90 -7.05 -8.15
C MET A 151 12.26 -7.12 -9.64
N PHE A 152 12.73 -6.03 -10.22
CA PHE A 152 13.12 -5.99 -11.63
C PHE A 152 14.27 -6.94 -11.93
N LEU A 153 15.37 -6.86 -11.16
CA LEU A 153 16.51 -7.75 -11.35
C LEU A 153 16.20 -9.20 -11.02
N GLY A 154 15.30 -9.44 -10.05
CA GLY A 154 14.78 -10.77 -9.76
C GLY A 154 14.04 -11.38 -10.96
N ASN A 155 13.21 -10.59 -11.65
CA ASN A 155 12.57 -11.03 -12.89
C ASN A 155 13.59 -11.30 -13.99
N VAL A 156 14.61 -10.44 -14.15
CA VAL A 156 15.72 -10.67 -15.10
C VAL A 156 16.42 -11.97 -14.79
N ALA A 157 16.79 -12.21 -13.52
CA ALA A 157 17.46 -13.42 -13.08
C ALA A 157 16.61 -14.69 -13.32
N GLY A 158 15.31 -14.63 -12.98
CA GLY A 158 14.36 -15.71 -13.20
C GLY A 158 14.22 -16.08 -14.68
N ILE A 159 14.03 -15.09 -15.55
CA ILE A 159 13.95 -15.30 -17.01
C ILE A 159 15.26 -15.88 -17.53
N MET A 160 16.41 -15.34 -17.14
CA MET A 160 17.71 -15.86 -17.54
C MET A 160 17.94 -17.30 -17.05
N ALA A 161 17.46 -17.64 -15.86
CA ALA A 161 17.55 -18.98 -15.30
C ALA A 161 16.70 -19.98 -16.11
N VAL A 162 15.50 -19.62 -16.55
CA VAL A 162 14.62 -20.42 -17.44
C VAL A 162 15.35 -20.77 -18.73
N PHE A 163 16.02 -19.78 -19.33
CA PHE A 163 16.77 -19.98 -20.59
C PHE A 163 18.22 -20.45 -20.37
N LYS A 164 18.59 -20.83 -19.15
CA LYS A 164 19.96 -21.29 -18.77
C LYS A 164 21.07 -20.34 -19.21
N TYR A 165 20.81 -19.02 -19.15
CA TYR A 165 21.79 -17.99 -19.48
C TYR A 165 22.66 -17.69 -18.27
N GLN A 166 23.96 -17.95 -18.34
CA GLN A 166 24.89 -17.99 -17.22
C GLN A 166 24.92 -16.73 -16.32
N LYS A 167 24.58 -15.55 -16.84
CA LYS A 167 24.54 -14.30 -16.05
C LYS A 167 23.43 -14.28 -14.98
N PHE A 168 22.50 -15.25 -14.95
CA PHE A 168 21.47 -15.29 -13.91
C PHE A 168 22.05 -15.27 -12.49
N ARG A 169 23.25 -15.87 -12.27
CA ARG A 169 23.94 -15.90 -10.97
C ARG A 169 24.35 -14.50 -10.50
N PHE A 170 24.86 -13.69 -11.41
CA PHE A 170 25.19 -12.30 -11.10
C PHE A 170 23.95 -11.52 -10.68
N TYR A 171 22.88 -11.60 -11.45
CA TYR A 171 21.62 -10.90 -11.13
C TYR A 171 20.97 -11.44 -9.85
N THR A 172 21.10 -12.74 -9.55
CA THR A 172 20.69 -13.31 -8.25
C THR A 172 21.41 -12.61 -7.10
N THR A 173 22.74 -12.46 -7.19
CA THR A 173 23.53 -11.78 -6.15
C THR A 173 23.10 -10.32 -5.95
N VAL A 174 22.91 -9.57 -7.04
CA VAL A 174 22.48 -8.18 -6.96
C VAL A 174 21.06 -8.06 -6.39
N THR A 175 20.16 -8.99 -6.76
CA THR A 175 18.80 -9.04 -6.20
C THR A 175 18.80 -9.25 -4.69
N VAL A 176 19.63 -10.20 -4.19
CA VAL A 176 19.78 -10.42 -2.74
C VAL A 176 20.29 -9.16 -2.04
N ALA A 177 21.33 -8.53 -2.58
CA ALA A 177 21.87 -7.29 -2.01
C ALA A 177 20.82 -6.15 -1.99
N ALA A 178 20.09 -5.97 -3.09
CA ALA A 178 19.05 -4.96 -3.17
C ALA A 178 17.88 -5.22 -2.21
N LEU A 179 17.45 -6.48 -2.07
CA LEU A 179 16.43 -6.88 -1.08
C LEU A 179 16.91 -6.67 0.36
N PHE A 180 18.15 -6.98 0.63
CA PHE A 180 18.73 -6.76 1.96
C PHE A 180 18.71 -5.28 2.31
N VAL A 181 19.23 -4.42 1.44
CA VAL A 181 19.27 -2.99 1.69
C VAL A 181 17.85 -2.39 1.72
N GLY A 182 17.04 -2.68 0.70
CA GLY A 182 15.69 -2.12 0.59
C GLY A 182 14.73 -2.68 1.62
N GLY A 183 14.70 -4.00 1.77
CA GLY A 183 13.70 -4.70 2.58
C GLY A 183 14.05 -4.83 4.05
N LEU A 184 15.32 -5.17 4.38
CA LEU A 184 15.72 -5.49 5.76
C LEU A 184 16.50 -4.37 6.47
N ILE A 185 16.96 -3.34 5.76
CA ILE A 185 17.55 -2.16 6.37
C ILE A 185 16.59 -0.96 6.27
N LEU A 186 16.25 -0.55 5.05
CA LEU A 186 15.41 0.64 4.85
C LEU A 186 13.94 0.39 5.18
N GLY A 187 13.42 -0.82 4.94
CA GLY A 187 12.05 -1.20 5.25
C GLY A 187 11.69 -0.98 6.72
N PRO A 188 12.44 -1.54 7.69
CA PRO A 188 12.26 -1.27 9.12
C PRO A 188 12.31 0.21 9.48
N VAL A 189 13.23 0.97 8.88
CA VAL A 189 13.32 2.41 9.14
C VAL A 189 12.08 3.15 8.63
N VAL A 190 11.58 2.80 7.42
CA VAL A 190 10.32 3.34 6.90
C VAL A 190 9.16 3.00 7.83
N GLN A 191 9.11 1.78 8.35
CA GLN A 191 8.06 1.34 9.26
C GLN A 191 8.11 2.07 10.59
N LEU A 192 9.30 2.32 11.13
CA LEU A 192 9.48 3.11 12.35
C LEU A 192 8.88 4.52 12.19
N TYR A 193 9.20 5.21 11.09
CA TYR A 193 8.63 6.54 10.84
C TYR A 193 7.12 6.50 10.56
N ALA A 194 6.65 5.47 9.85
CA ALA A 194 5.25 5.38 9.48
C ALA A 194 4.34 4.93 10.62
N PHE A 195 4.81 4.03 11.50
CA PHE A 195 3.96 3.34 12.48
C PHE A 195 4.57 3.21 13.88
N GLY A 196 5.79 3.70 14.11
CA GLY A 196 6.44 3.67 15.42
C GLY A 196 7.15 2.36 15.77
N GLU A 197 7.19 1.38 14.87
CA GLU A 197 7.81 0.07 15.09
C GLU A 197 8.82 -0.24 13.99
N LEU A 198 10.02 -0.74 14.38
CA LEU A 198 11.07 -1.09 13.40
C LEU A 198 10.71 -2.34 12.61
N TRP A 199 10.10 -3.34 13.25
CA TRP A 199 9.78 -4.62 12.65
C TRP A 199 8.59 -5.26 13.37
N ALA A 200 7.55 -5.55 12.64
CA ALA A 200 6.33 -6.19 13.14
C ALA A 200 6.08 -7.58 12.51
N GLY A 201 7.10 -8.16 11.86
CA GLY A 201 7.07 -9.52 11.34
C GLY A 201 7.63 -10.55 12.30
N VAL A 202 7.66 -11.82 11.87
CA VAL A 202 8.28 -12.94 12.61
C VAL A 202 9.75 -12.61 12.91
N PRO A 203 10.26 -12.90 14.14
CA PRO A 203 9.62 -13.67 15.22
C PRO A 203 8.79 -12.84 16.20
N PHE A 204 8.75 -11.51 16.06
CA PHE A 204 8.15 -10.64 17.07
C PHE A 204 6.64 -10.50 16.91
N ALA A 205 6.16 -10.51 15.66
CA ALA A 205 4.75 -10.33 15.34
C ALA A 205 4.41 -10.90 13.94
N TRP A 206 3.21 -10.60 13.43
CA TRP A 206 2.69 -11.23 12.21
C TRP A 206 2.31 -10.22 11.11
N ASP A 207 2.91 -9.02 11.09
CA ASP A 207 2.64 -8.07 10.01
C ASP A 207 2.91 -8.69 8.64
N LEU A 208 1.89 -8.65 7.79
CA LEU A 208 1.97 -9.27 6.47
C LEU A 208 3.03 -8.63 5.57
N THR A 209 3.27 -7.33 5.72
CA THR A 209 4.23 -6.60 4.88
C THR A 209 5.66 -7.03 5.18
N ASP A 210 6.01 -7.14 6.46
CA ASP A 210 7.32 -7.58 6.90
C ASP A 210 7.54 -9.05 6.58
N ASN A 211 6.56 -9.90 6.90
CA ASN A 211 6.66 -11.34 6.66
C ASN A 211 6.81 -11.67 5.17
N LYS A 212 6.07 -11.02 4.28
CA LYS A 212 6.22 -11.27 2.85
C LYS A 212 7.59 -10.82 2.33
N THR A 213 8.16 -9.74 2.87
CA THR A 213 9.52 -9.28 2.55
C THR A 213 10.56 -10.29 3.02
N LEU A 214 10.40 -10.81 4.25
CA LEU A 214 11.25 -11.86 4.81
C LEU A 214 11.19 -13.15 3.99
N VAL A 215 10.00 -13.59 3.61
CA VAL A 215 9.82 -14.78 2.74
C VAL A 215 10.53 -14.59 1.40
N ALA A 216 10.33 -13.46 0.73
CA ALA A 216 11.04 -13.18 -0.52
C ALA A 216 12.57 -13.23 -0.31
N PHE A 217 13.07 -12.59 0.74
CA PHE A 217 14.50 -12.58 1.03
C PHE A 217 15.07 -13.98 1.29
N ILE A 218 14.37 -14.81 2.08
CA ILE A 218 14.80 -16.19 2.37
C ILE A 218 14.92 -17.01 1.09
N PHE A 219 13.93 -16.95 0.18
CA PHE A 219 13.98 -17.69 -1.08
C PHE A 219 15.12 -17.21 -1.99
N TRP A 220 15.36 -15.90 -2.06
CA TRP A 220 16.49 -15.34 -2.81
C TRP A 220 17.83 -15.69 -2.20
N LEU A 221 17.94 -15.69 -0.87
CA LEU A 221 19.14 -16.09 -0.15
C LEU A 221 19.45 -17.60 -0.39
N LEU A 222 18.42 -18.45 -0.35
CA LEU A 222 18.54 -19.85 -0.70
C LEU A 222 19.01 -20.03 -2.14
N ALA A 223 18.39 -19.32 -3.10
CA ALA A 223 18.79 -19.35 -4.49
C ALA A 223 20.26 -18.92 -4.68
N PHE A 224 20.71 -17.89 -3.95
CA PHE A 224 22.10 -17.46 -3.96
C PHE A 224 23.05 -18.56 -3.47
N PHE A 225 22.79 -19.15 -2.31
CA PHE A 225 23.69 -20.18 -1.73
C PHE A 225 23.73 -21.45 -2.59
N MET A 226 22.59 -21.90 -3.09
CA MET A 226 22.51 -23.10 -3.95
C MET A 226 23.26 -22.92 -5.27
N ASN A 227 23.40 -21.69 -5.75
CA ASN A 227 24.12 -21.40 -7.00
C ASN A 227 25.59 -20.98 -6.82
N ARG A 228 26.15 -21.00 -5.57
CA ARG A 228 27.54 -20.61 -5.34
C ARG A 228 28.55 -21.55 -5.98
N LYS A 229 28.38 -22.87 -5.80
CA LYS A 229 29.34 -23.90 -6.26
C LYS A 229 28.96 -24.46 -7.63
N LYS A 230 27.70 -24.81 -7.82
CA LYS A 230 27.17 -25.43 -9.04
C LYS A 230 25.91 -24.64 -9.49
N GLU A 231 25.72 -24.50 -10.80
CA GLU A 231 24.52 -23.88 -11.34
C GLU A 231 23.27 -24.71 -11.06
N GLN A 232 22.34 -24.12 -10.34
CA GLN A 232 21.04 -24.72 -10.01
C GLN A 232 19.92 -23.71 -10.30
N PRO A 233 19.59 -23.46 -11.57
CA PRO A 233 18.68 -22.41 -12.00
C PRO A 233 17.26 -22.56 -11.41
N VAL A 234 16.84 -23.77 -11.05
CA VAL A 234 15.52 -24.05 -10.47
C VAL A 234 15.27 -23.22 -9.21
N TYR A 235 16.26 -23.04 -8.34
CA TYR A 235 16.09 -22.22 -7.13
C TYR A 235 15.88 -20.74 -7.45
N VAL A 236 16.50 -20.23 -8.51
CA VAL A 236 16.32 -18.85 -8.97
C VAL A 236 14.94 -18.66 -9.58
N ILE A 237 14.45 -19.64 -10.35
CA ILE A 237 13.10 -19.64 -10.92
C ILE A 237 12.07 -19.62 -9.79
N ILE A 238 12.21 -20.50 -8.79
CA ILE A 238 11.30 -20.56 -7.64
C ILE A 238 11.33 -19.21 -6.88
N ALA A 239 12.51 -18.66 -6.59
CA ALA A 239 12.64 -17.39 -5.89
C ALA A 239 11.99 -16.24 -6.66
N SER A 240 12.11 -16.22 -8.00
CA SER A 240 11.47 -15.22 -8.86
C SER A 240 9.94 -15.34 -8.82
N ILE A 241 9.40 -16.56 -8.89
CA ILE A 241 7.94 -16.80 -8.78
C ILE A 241 7.43 -16.38 -7.40
N VAL A 242 8.10 -16.79 -6.32
CA VAL A 242 7.74 -16.41 -4.95
C VAL A 242 7.75 -14.89 -4.80
N MET A 243 8.77 -14.22 -5.32
CA MET A 243 8.85 -12.76 -5.30
C MET A 243 7.65 -12.12 -6.02
N LEU A 244 7.27 -12.60 -7.21
CA LEU A 244 6.10 -12.08 -7.92
C LEU A 244 4.81 -12.28 -7.13
N ILE A 245 4.61 -13.45 -6.52
CA ILE A 245 3.45 -13.72 -5.66
C ILE A 245 3.42 -12.74 -4.49
N VAL A 246 4.54 -12.61 -3.77
CA VAL A 246 4.70 -11.73 -2.61
C VAL A 246 4.43 -10.26 -2.97
N TYR A 247 4.94 -9.79 -4.10
CA TYR A 247 4.70 -8.42 -4.55
C TYR A 247 3.30 -8.22 -5.14
N SER A 248 2.61 -9.28 -5.54
CA SER A 248 1.20 -9.21 -5.95
C SER A 248 0.25 -9.00 -4.76
N ILE A 249 0.68 -9.34 -3.55
CA ILE A 249 -0.08 -9.04 -2.34
C ILE A 249 0.01 -7.54 -2.08
N PRO A 250 -1.11 -6.81 -2.04
CA PRO A 250 -1.10 -5.36 -1.85
C PRO A 250 -0.37 -4.95 -0.58
N HIS A 251 0.36 -3.83 -0.68
CA HIS A 251 1.07 -3.27 0.46
C HIS A 251 0.09 -2.81 1.53
N SER A 252 0.41 -3.03 2.81
CA SER A 252 -0.44 -2.67 3.95
C SER A 252 -1.80 -3.39 4.05
N MET A 253 -2.02 -4.45 3.27
CA MET A 253 -3.15 -5.33 3.51
C MET A 253 -2.93 -6.06 4.85
N TYR A 254 -3.92 -6.00 5.75
CA TYR A 254 -3.79 -6.56 7.12
C TYR A 254 -2.53 -6.09 7.89
N GLY A 255 -2.03 -4.89 7.59
CA GLY A 255 -0.89 -4.29 8.30
C GLY A 255 -1.27 -3.69 9.64
N SER A 256 -0.28 -3.09 10.30
CA SER A 256 -0.40 -2.47 11.63
C SER A 256 -1.66 -1.61 11.78
N GLN A 257 -2.33 -1.71 12.90
CA GLN A 257 -3.54 -1.01 13.27
C GLN A 257 -3.43 -0.54 14.71
N LEU A 258 -3.82 0.70 14.97
CA LEU A 258 -3.92 1.21 16.33
C LEU A 258 -5.13 0.57 17.00
N ASP A 259 -4.92 -0.03 18.16
CA ASP A 259 -5.99 -0.46 19.03
C ASP A 259 -6.52 0.79 19.77
N PRO A 260 -7.80 1.15 19.58
CA PRO A 260 -8.36 2.36 20.20
C PRO A 260 -8.46 2.32 21.72
N GLU A 261 -8.53 1.10 22.30
CA GLU A 261 -8.67 0.92 23.76
C GLU A 261 -7.32 1.00 24.48
N THR A 262 -6.31 0.32 23.91
CA THR A 262 -4.99 0.24 24.56
C THR A 262 -4.00 1.28 24.05
N GLY A 263 -4.28 1.95 22.92
CA GLY A 263 -3.37 2.87 22.25
C GLY A 263 -2.12 2.21 21.66
N LYS A 264 -2.06 0.87 21.63
CA LYS A 264 -0.95 0.12 21.07
C LYS A 264 -1.19 -0.24 19.61
N VAL A 265 -0.10 -0.34 18.85
CA VAL A 265 -0.17 -0.84 17.48
C VAL A 265 -0.27 -2.36 17.52
N ILE A 266 -1.32 -2.90 16.92
CA ILE A 266 -1.58 -4.33 16.77
C ILE A 266 -1.69 -4.70 15.30
N GLN A 267 -1.78 -5.99 14.97
CA GLN A 267 -1.96 -6.42 13.58
C GLN A 267 -3.44 -6.56 13.25
N GLY A 268 -3.84 -5.90 12.17
CA GLY A 268 -5.25 -5.77 11.79
C GLY A 268 -5.97 -7.07 11.39
N TRP A 269 -5.25 -8.18 11.19
CA TRP A 269 -5.90 -9.47 10.91
C TRP A 269 -6.23 -10.29 12.17
N ILE A 270 -5.59 -10.02 13.31
CA ILE A 270 -5.87 -10.72 14.56
C ILE A 270 -7.30 -10.45 15.04
N GLN A 271 -7.84 -9.27 14.75
CA GLN A 271 -9.21 -8.89 15.13
C GLN A 271 -10.32 -9.58 14.30
N LEU A 272 -9.99 -10.28 13.21
CA LEU A 272 -10.98 -11.07 12.47
C LEU A 272 -11.33 -12.39 13.18
N TYR A 273 -10.60 -12.76 14.22
CA TYR A 273 -10.74 -14.02 14.95
C TYR A 273 -11.01 -13.85 16.46
N LEU A 274 -11.14 -12.61 16.95
CA LEU A 274 -11.58 -12.27 18.30
C LEU A 274 -12.94 -11.56 18.27
#